data_e1b5f0122759d7233d1868e8bb4081be
#
_entry.id   e1b5f0122759d7233d1868e8bb4081be
#
_cell.length_a   1.000
_cell.length_b   1.000
_cell.length_c   1.000
_cell.angle_alpha   90.00
_cell.angle_beta   90.00
_cell.angle_gamma   90.00
#
_symmetry.space_group_name_H-M   'P 1'
#
loop_
_entity.id
_entity.type
_entity.pdbx_description
1 polymer ?
#
loop_
_entity_poly.entity_id
_entity_poly.type
_entity_poly.pdbx_seq_one_letter_code
_entity_poly.pdbx_strand_id
1 'polypeptide(L)'
;MTIYFLNGKMQKLKILYNKHPNLIAGIKLAFFLYLFFLSLQLMGDSMKLFGKEFANTLIQTTSNPFVGLFIGILATSIVQSSSSTTSIVVGMVAGGVLNIHNAIPIIMGANIGTSITNTIASLPQINRSNEFRRAFAAATVHDFFNFLAVIVLFPLQVATNFLGIASEVLANSFQNVGGLNFLNPVKTITKPVSNYIILQLKLGIGEGILYKWIALAIALIFLFFALKNMTDSLKILVMSKAKAWFDQFLFKTAPRAMIVGLLLTVLVQSSSITTSLVVPMAGAGLLTLVQIFPYTLGANVGTTITAILAALVTGNIAAVTVAFAHLLFNIGGIIIWLPLKIVPIAMAQKFAEYSIKNKLIPVAYIVILFFVIPILVIYFVN
;
A
#
# COMPACT_ATOMS: atom_id res chain seq x y z
N MET A 1 -8.29 39.60 -22.97
CA MET A 1 -6.87 39.77 -22.58
C MET A 1 -6.38 38.66 -21.67
N THR A 2 -7.15 38.21 -20.67
CA THR A 2 -6.78 37.18 -19.69
C THR A 2 -6.55 35.76 -20.29
N ILE A 3 -7.33 35.37 -21.30
CA ILE A 3 -7.22 34.03 -21.96
C ILE A 3 -5.93 33.90 -22.79
N TYR A 4 -5.50 34.98 -23.45
CA TYR A 4 -4.23 35.01 -24.22
C TYR A 4 -3.00 34.94 -23.30
N PHE A 5 -3.08 35.53 -22.11
CA PHE A 5 -2.00 35.47 -21.09
C PHE A 5 -1.85 34.08 -20.49
N LEU A 6 -2.97 33.37 -20.26
CA LEU A 6 -3.00 31.98 -19.78
C LEU A 6 -2.45 31.00 -20.82
N ASN A 7 -2.80 31.18 -22.11
CA ASN A 7 -2.29 30.32 -23.18
C ASN A 7 -0.77 30.50 -23.41
N GLY A 8 -0.24 31.70 -23.29
CA GLY A 8 1.21 31.95 -23.39
C GLY A 8 2.01 31.38 -22.21
N LYS A 9 1.46 31.44 -20.99
CA LYS A 9 2.07 30.78 -19.80
C LYS A 9 2.03 29.23 -19.90
N MET A 10 0.92 28.68 -20.37
CA MET A 10 0.78 27.23 -20.58
C MET A 10 1.74 26.72 -21.68
N GLN A 11 1.94 27.46 -22.74
CA GLN A 11 2.92 27.10 -23.78
C GLN A 11 4.37 27.16 -23.27
N LYS A 12 4.74 28.17 -22.50
CA LYS A 12 6.07 28.28 -21.87
C LYS A 12 6.31 27.12 -20.87
N LEU A 13 5.29 26.73 -20.07
CA LEU A 13 5.37 25.60 -19.17
C LEU A 13 5.51 24.26 -19.92
N LYS A 14 4.82 24.07 -21.05
CA LYS A 14 5.00 22.89 -21.92
C LYS A 14 6.40 22.82 -22.52
N ILE A 15 6.96 23.95 -22.96
CA ILE A 15 8.33 24.02 -23.49
C ILE A 15 9.35 23.69 -22.40
N LEU A 16 9.19 24.23 -21.19
CA LEU A 16 10.06 23.94 -20.04
C LEU A 16 9.98 22.47 -19.63
N TYR A 17 8.77 21.89 -19.62
CA TYR A 17 8.54 20.48 -19.34
C TYR A 17 9.26 19.57 -20.34
N ASN A 18 9.17 19.87 -21.63
CA ASN A 18 9.83 19.09 -22.67
C ASN A 18 11.36 19.24 -22.66
N LYS A 19 11.88 20.38 -22.16
CA LYS A 19 13.33 20.65 -22.09
C LYS A 19 14.00 20.01 -20.87
N HIS A 20 13.29 19.91 -19.72
CA HIS A 20 13.85 19.40 -18.46
C HIS A 20 12.87 18.46 -17.72
N PRO A 21 12.43 17.34 -18.33
CA PRO A 21 11.40 16.48 -17.74
C PRO A 21 11.81 15.88 -16.38
N ASN A 22 13.06 15.49 -16.21
CA ASN A 22 13.57 14.90 -14.98
C ASN A 22 13.66 15.93 -13.83
N LEU A 23 14.05 17.17 -14.11
CA LEU A 23 14.11 18.23 -13.12
C LEU A 23 12.70 18.56 -12.60
N ILE A 24 11.74 18.68 -13.51
CA ILE A 24 10.35 18.97 -13.15
C ILE A 24 9.73 17.79 -12.38
N ALA A 25 10.01 16.56 -12.80
CA ALA A 25 9.58 15.37 -12.06
C ALA A 25 10.19 15.33 -10.65
N GLY A 26 11.46 15.71 -10.49
CA GLY A 26 12.13 15.80 -9.18
C GLY A 26 11.49 16.86 -8.28
N ILE A 27 11.19 18.05 -8.80
CA ILE A 27 10.51 19.13 -8.05
C ILE A 27 9.10 18.70 -7.64
N LYS A 28 8.35 18.08 -8.57
CA LYS A 28 7.02 17.53 -8.27
C LYS A 28 7.10 16.45 -7.19
N LEU A 29 8.08 15.55 -7.27
CA LEU A 29 8.29 14.51 -6.28
C LEU A 29 8.54 15.10 -4.89
N ALA A 30 9.42 16.09 -4.77
CA ALA A 30 9.71 16.76 -3.50
C ALA A 30 8.46 17.44 -2.92
N PHE A 31 7.67 18.13 -3.75
CA PHE A 31 6.41 18.75 -3.33
C PHE A 31 5.38 17.72 -2.86
N PHE A 32 5.18 16.64 -3.60
CA PHE A 32 4.22 15.60 -3.23
C PHE A 32 4.69 14.76 -2.05
N LEU A 33 5.99 14.59 -1.85
CA LEU A 33 6.55 13.98 -0.65
C LEU A 33 6.26 14.86 0.59
N TYR A 34 6.42 16.17 0.47
CA TYR A 34 6.02 17.10 1.53
C TYR A 34 4.52 17.02 1.81
N LEU A 35 3.68 17.02 0.77
CA LEU A 35 2.23 16.90 0.90
C LEU A 35 1.81 15.56 1.54
N PHE A 36 2.50 14.47 1.23
CA PHE A 36 2.33 13.17 1.88
C PHE A 36 2.60 13.26 3.38
N PHE A 37 3.70 13.85 3.77
CA PHE A 37 4.04 14.02 5.19
C PHE A 37 3.06 14.96 5.92
N LEU A 38 2.67 16.05 5.27
CA LEU A 38 1.65 16.97 5.80
C LEU A 38 0.31 16.26 6.00
N SER A 39 -0.10 15.41 5.05
CA SER A 39 -1.36 14.67 5.15
C SER A 39 -1.38 13.73 6.35
N LEU A 40 -0.29 13.02 6.62
CA LEU A 40 -0.16 12.13 7.79
C LEU A 40 -0.19 12.92 9.10
N GLN A 41 0.51 14.06 9.17
CA GLN A 41 0.49 14.93 10.33
C GLN A 41 -0.92 15.46 10.59
N LEU A 42 -1.58 15.99 9.55
CA LEU A 42 -2.94 16.52 9.63
C LEU A 42 -3.96 15.43 10.00
N MET A 43 -3.80 14.20 9.48
CA MET A 43 -4.66 13.07 9.81
C MET A 43 -4.54 12.71 11.29
N GLY A 44 -3.32 12.55 11.82
CA GLY A 44 -3.11 12.26 13.24
C GLY A 44 -3.65 13.36 14.16
N ASP A 45 -3.45 14.63 13.78
CA ASP A 45 -3.98 15.77 14.54
C ASP A 45 -5.50 15.85 14.48
N SER A 46 -6.10 15.61 13.30
CA SER A 46 -7.57 15.59 13.12
C SER A 46 -8.21 14.46 13.92
N MET A 47 -7.62 13.26 13.94
CA MET A 47 -8.13 12.13 14.72
C MET A 47 -8.19 12.45 16.23
N LYS A 48 -7.18 13.14 16.76
CA LYS A 48 -7.18 13.57 18.18
C LYS A 48 -8.32 14.52 18.54
N LEU A 49 -8.85 15.29 17.57
CA LEU A 49 -9.97 16.23 17.81
C LEU A 49 -11.29 15.53 18.12
N PHE A 50 -11.49 14.27 17.67
CA PHE A 50 -12.71 13.51 17.96
C PHE A 50 -12.83 13.07 19.42
N GLY A 51 -11.70 12.95 20.12
CA GLY A 51 -11.68 12.61 21.54
C GLY A 51 -11.70 11.10 21.83
N LYS A 52 -11.72 10.77 23.12
CA LYS A 52 -11.58 9.39 23.60
C LYS A 52 -12.77 8.49 23.28
N GLU A 53 -13.97 9.04 23.27
CA GLU A 53 -15.20 8.26 22.99
C GLU A 53 -15.21 7.70 21.57
N PHE A 54 -14.86 8.53 20.59
CA PHE A 54 -14.72 8.10 19.21
C PHE A 54 -13.61 7.04 19.05
N ALA A 55 -12.45 7.25 19.72
CA ALA A 55 -11.38 6.28 19.73
C ALA A 55 -11.82 4.93 20.32
N ASN A 56 -12.52 4.95 21.46
CA ASN A 56 -13.05 3.74 22.08
C ASN A 56 -14.02 3.00 21.17
N THR A 57 -14.93 3.71 20.49
CA THR A 57 -15.87 3.12 19.53
C THR A 57 -15.12 2.41 18.39
N LEU A 58 -14.12 3.06 17.80
CA LEU A 58 -13.32 2.43 16.74
C LEU A 58 -12.55 1.21 17.23
N ILE A 59 -11.94 1.30 18.42
CA ILE A 59 -11.21 0.17 19.03
C ILE A 59 -12.17 -1.00 19.28
N GLN A 60 -13.39 -0.75 19.79
CA GLN A 60 -14.39 -1.78 20.01
C GLN A 60 -14.86 -2.42 18.71
N THR A 61 -15.19 -1.62 17.68
CA THR A 61 -15.62 -2.12 16.37
C THR A 61 -14.55 -2.97 15.69
N THR A 62 -13.27 -2.68 15.91
CA THR A 62 -12.16 -3.44 15.34
C THR A 62 -11.55 -4.44 16.30
N SER A 63 -12.17 -4.69 17.47
CA SER A 63 -11.63 -5.58 18.51
C SER A 63 -11.59 -7.05 18.07
N ASN A 64 -12.53 -7.47 17.23
CA ASN A 64 -12.49 -8.78 16.61
C ASN A 64 -11.42 -8.82 15.50
N PRO A 65 -10.37 -9.64 15.61
CA PRO A 65 -9.29 -9.67 14.64
C PRO A 65 -9.74 -10.13 13.25
N PHE A 66 -10.79 -10.95 13.13
CA PHE A 66 -11.37 -11.31 11.83
C PHE A 66 -12.01 -10.09 11.16
N VAL A 67 -12.79 -9.30 11.90
CA VAL A 67 -13.36 -8.05 11.39
C VAL A 67 -12.24 -7.12 10.90
N GLY A 68 -11.18 -6.95 11.70
CA GLY A 68 -10.01 -6.17 11.30
C GLY A 68 -9.38 -6.66 10.00
N LEU A 69 -9.16 -7.96 9.85
CA LEU A 69 -8.61 -8.59 8.65
C LEU A 69 -9.47 -8.26 7.41
N PHE A 70 -10.79 -8.45 7.51
CA PHE A 70 -11.70 -8.24 6.39
C PHE A 70 -11.92 -6.76 6.07
N ILE A 71 -11.86 -5.87 7.06
CA ILE A 71 -11.78 -4.40 6.84
C ILE A 71 -10.55 -4.07 6.01
N GLY A 72 -9.38 -4.64 6.33
CA GLY A 72 -8.14 -4.45 5.56
C GLY A 72 -8.25 -4.92 4.11
N ILE A 73 -8.84 -6.10 3.87
CA ILE A 73 -9.10 -6.64 2.53
C ILE A 73 -10.01 -5.67 1.75
N LEU A 74 -11.17 -5.33 2.31
CA LEU A 74 -12.17 -4.51 1.64
C LEU A 74 -11.66 -3.10 1.34
N ALA A 75 -11.07 -2.43 2.33
CA ALA A 75 -10.54 -1.09 2.18
C ALA A 75 -9.47 -1.03 1.09
N THR A 76 -8.53 -1.99 1.08
CA THR A 76 -7.47 -2.02 0.07
C THR A 76 -8.02 -2.38 -1.32
N SER A 77 -9.01 -3.26 -1.39
CA SER A 77 -9.65 -3.62 -2.67
C SER A 77 -10.42 -2.46 -3.30
N ILE A 78 -11.06 -1.62 -2.49
CA ILE A 78 -11.75 -0.40 -2.95
C ILE A 78 -10.72 0.65 -3.40
N VAL A 79 -9.71 0.91 -2.56
CA VAL A 79 -8.70 1.95 -2.80
C VAL A 79 -7.67 1.51 -3.86
N GLN A 80 -7.50 0.20 -4.07
CA GLN A 80 -6.49 -0.44 -4.94
C GLN A 80 -5.05 -0.02 -4.58
N SER A 81 -4.80 0.31 -3.32
CA SER A 81 -3.50 0.77 -2.82
C SER A 81 -3.30 0.38 -1.37
N SER A 82 -2.51 -0.65 -1.11
CA SER A 82 -2.12 -1.01 0.25
C SER A 82 -1.24 0.05 0.91
N SER A 83 -0.42 0.77 0.14
CA SER A 83 0.35 1.90 0.67
C SER A 83 -0.56 2.98 1.27
N SER A 84 -1.68 3.29 0.60
CA SER A 84 -2.68 4.23 1.13
C SER A 84 -3.37 3.66 2.37
N THR A 85 -3.86 2.42 2.30
CA THR A 85 -4.54 1.77 3.43
C THR A 85 -3.63 1.68 4.66
N THR A 86 -2.38 1.21 4.49
CA THR A 86 -1.45 1.10 5.61
C THR A 86 -1.04 2.46 6.16
N SER A 87 -0.90 3.49 5.32
CA SER A 87 -0.64 4.85 5.77
C SER A 87 -1.80 5.42 6.60
N ILE A 88 -3.05 5.12 6.23
CA ILE A 88 -4.25 5.48 7.00
C ILE A 88 -4.21 4.77 8.37
N VAL A 89 -3.97 3.46 8.40
CA VAL A 89 -3.88 2.68 9.66
C VAL A 89 -2.78 3.23 10.56
N VAL A 90 -1.59 3.49 10.01
CA VAL A 90 -0.47 4.13 10.74
C VAL A 90 -0.87 5.49 11.31
N GLY A 91 -1.57 6.31 10.53
CA GLY A 91 -2.06 7.61 10.99
C GLY A 91 -3.14 7.50 12.07
N MET A 92 -4.03 6.52 12.00
CA MET A 92 -5.04 6.23 13.03
C MET A 92 -4.38 5.80 14.35
N VAL A 93 -3.34 4.96 14.28
CA VAL A 93 -2.56 4.56 15.46
C VAL A 93 -1.80 5.75 16.04
N ALA A 94 -1.17 6.57 15.19
CA ALA A 94 -0.50 7.79 15.62
C ALA A 94 -1.45 8.80 16.28
N GLY A 95 -2.70 8.85 15.79
CA GLY A 95 -3.79 9.66 16.35
C GLY A 95 -4.38 9.09 17.63
N GLY A 96 -4.07 7.84 18.01
CA GLY A 96 -4.57 7.17 19.21
C GLY A 96 -6.01 6.66 19.09
N VAL A 97 -6.56 6.59 17.86
CA VAL A 97 -7.92 6.07 17.60
C VAL A 97 -7.92 4.58 17.24
N LEU A 98 -6.76 4.00 17.03
CA LEU A 98 -6.56 2.57 16.82
C LEU A 98 -5.36 2.10 17.64
N ASN A 99 -5.46 0.93 18.27
CA ASN A 99 -4.34 0.32 18.97
C ASN A 99 -3.54 -0.63 18.05
N ILE A 100 -2.34 -1.03 18.48
CA ILE A 100 -1.45 -1.92 17.71
C ILE A 100 -2.10 -3.27 17.46
N HIS A 101 -2.76 -3.84 18.47
CA HIS A 101 -3.38 -5.18 18.40
C HIS A 101 -4.46 -5.25 17.31
N ASN A 102 -5.29 -4.22 17.19
CA ASN A 102 -6.35 -4.15 16.17
C ASN A 102 -5.79 -3.73 14.79
N ALA A 103 -4.70 -2.96 14.76
CA ALA A 103 -4.08 -2.51 13.51
C ALA A 103 -3.40 -3.64 12.72
N ILE A 104 -2.78 -4.61 13.42
CA ILE A 104 -2.05 -5.70 12.76
C ILE A 104 -2.95 -6.56 11.86
N PRO A 105 -4.13 -7.06 12.31
CA PRO A 105 -5.08 -7.74 11.44
C PRO A 105 -5.49 -6.93 10.20
N ILE A 106 -5.75 -5.64 10.36
CA ILE A 106 -6.12 -4.76 9.24
C ILE A 106 -4.99 -4.70 8.20
N ILE A 107 -3.74 -4.60 8.63
CA ILE A 107 -2.57 -4.60 7.74
C ILE A 107 -2.37 -5.95 7.06
N MET A 108 -2.58 -7.06 7.76
CA MET A 108 -2.54 -8.40 7.15
C MET A 108 -3.59 -8.53 6.04
N GLY A 109 -4.80 -8.02 6.28
CA GLY A 109 -5.87 -7.95 5.28
C GLY A 109 -5.54 -7.04 4.11
N ALA A 110 -4.91 -5.89 4.37
CA ALA A 110 -4.50 -4.95 3.33
C ALA A 110 -3.52 -5.58 2.32
N ASN A 111 -2.66 -6.48 2.77
CA ASN A 111 -1.79 -7.26 1.87
C ASN A 111 -2.58 -8.14 0.89
N ILE A 112 -3.62 -8.82 1.36
CA ILE A 112 -4.51 -9.60 0.50
C ILE A 112 -5.19 -8.68 -0.53
N GLY A 113 -5.78 -7.56 -0.08
CA GLY A 113 -6.48 -6.62 -0.96
C GLY A 113 -5.62 -6.00 -2.07
N THR A 114 -4.28 -5.96 -1.90
CA THR A 114 -3.34 -5.41 -2.89
C THR A 114 -3.39 -6.14 -4.23
N SER A 115 -3.55 -7.43 -4.19
CA SER A 115 -3.37 -8.31 -5.34
C SER A 115 -4.53 -8.25 -6.35
N ILE A 116 -5.68 -7.69 -5.97
CA ILE A 116 -6.83 -7.46 -6.87
C ILE A 116 -6.43 -6.70 -8.15
N THR A 117 -5.51 -5.73 -8.02
CA THR A 117 -5.05 -4.90 -9.14
C THR A 117 -4.36 -5.74 -10.22
N ASN A 118 -3.56 -6.74 -9.81
CA ASN A 118 -2.89 -7.65 -10.73
C ASN A 118 -3.89 -8.53 -11.47
N THR A 119 -4.89 -9.02 -10.75
CA THR A 119 -5.96 -9.85 -11.31
C THR A 119 -6.75 -9.07 -12.35
N ILE A 120 -7.09 -7.81 -12.07
CA ILE A 120 -7.72 -6.89 -13.05
C ILE A 120 -6.78 -6.65 -14.25
N ALA A 121 -5.48 -6.47 -14.04
CA ALA A 121 -4.49 -6.24 -15.09
C ALA A 121 -4.36 -7.43 -16.06
N SER A 122 -4.76 -8.63 -15.68
CA SER A 122 -4.77 -9.82 -16.54
C SER A 122 -6.00 -9.92 -17.45
N LEU A 123 -7.12 -9.25 -17.10
CA LEU A 123 -8.40 -9.37 -17.81
C LEU A 123 -8.37 -8.94 -19.30
N PRO A 124 -7.56 -7.96 -19.74
CA PRO A 124 -7.46 -7.61 -21.15
C PRO A 124 -7.09 -8.78 -22.07
N GLN A 125 -6.39 -9.81 -21.54
CA GLN A 125 -6.01 -11.01 -22.30
C GLN A 125 -7.09 -12.11 -22.29
N ILE A 126 -8.25 -11.92 -21.65
CA ILE A 126 -9.27 -12.96 -21.39
C ILE A 126 -9.78 -13.68 -22.65
N ASN A 127 -9.70 -13.02 -23.81
CA ASN A 127 -10.10 -13.59 -25.10
C ASN A 127 -8.98 -14.42 -25.78
N ARG A 128 -7.77 -14.40 -25.25
CA ARG A 128 -6.60 -15.11 -25.77
C ARG A 128 -6.18 -16.20 -24.78
N SER A 129 -6.79 -17.37 -24.84
CA SER A 129 -6.71 -18.42 -23.82
C SER A 129 -5.30 -18.71 -23.31
N ASN A 130 -4.29 -18.84 -24.19
CA ASN A 130 -2.92 -19.13 -23.78
C ASN A 130 -2.21 -17.94 -23.12
N GLU A 131 -2.43 -16.73 -23.62
CA GLU A 131 -1.89 -15.49 -23.03
C GLU A 131 -2.57 -15.22 -21.69
N PHE A 132 -3.90 -15.36 -21.65
CA PHE A 132 -4.68 -15.17 -20.43
C PHE A 132 -4.28 -16.17 -19.34
N ARG A 133 -4.12 -17.45 -19.66
CA ARG A 133 -3.67 -18.46 -18.69
C ARG A 133 -2.37 -18.06 -18.02
N ARG A 134 -1.37 -17.62 -18.79
CA ARG A 134 -0.08 -17.17 -18.26
C ARG A 134 -0.20 -15.89 -17.46
N ALA A 135 -0.91 -14.89 -17.99
CA ALA A 135 -1.10 -13.59 -17.32
C ALA A 135 -1.91 -13.73 -16.03
N PHE A 136 -3.00 -14.51 -16.04
CA PHE A 136 -3.85 -14.72 -14.88
C PHE A 136 -3.14 -15.52 -13.79
N ALA A 137 -2.36 -16.55 -14.16
CA ALA A 137 -1.51 -17.26 -13.20
C ALA A 137 -0.45 -16.34 -12.58
N ALA A 138 0.17 -15.45 -13.38
CA ALA A 138 1.13 -14.48 -12.87
C ALA A 138 0.49 -13.43 -11.94
N ALA A 139 -0.75 -13.05 -12.20
CA ALA A 139 -1.52 -12.17 -11.34
C ALA A 139 -1.86 -12.84 -10.01
N THR A 140 -2.43 -14.05 -10.07
CA THR A 140 -2.98 -14.75 -8.90
C THR A 140 -1.94 -15.46 -8.04
N VAL A 141 -0.71 -15.67 -8.51
CA VAL A 141 0.36 -16.24 -7.67
C VAL A 141 0.67 -15.34 -6.47
N HIS A 142 0.51 -14.03 -6.62
CA HIS A 142 0.62 -13.06 -5.53
C HIS A 142 -0.55 -13.18 -4.55
N ASP A 143 -1.79 -13.38 -5.06
CA ASP A 143 -2.97 -13.63 -4.24
C ASP A 143 -2.76 -14.85 -3.36
N PHE A 144 -2.40 -15.98 -3.98
CA PHE A 144 -2.19 -17.24 -3.25
C PHE A 144 -1.09 -17.14 -2.20
N PHE A 145 0.01 -16.41 -2.50
CA PHE A 145 1.03 -16.15 -1.48
C PHE A 145 0.44 -15.40 -0.27
N ASN A 146 -0.27 -14.29 -0.51
CA ASN A 146 -0.84 -13.48 0.58
C ASN A 146 -1.89 -14.26 1.38
N PHE A 147 -2.76 -15.03 0.72
CA PHE A 147 -3.72 -15.91 1.40
C PHE A 147 -3.05 -16.97 2.25
N LEU A 148 -2.08 -17.69 1.68
CA LEU A 148 -1.35 -18.72 2.38
C LEU A 148 -0.55 -18.16 3.56
N ALA A 149 0.04 -16.98 3.42
CA ALA A 149 0.73 -16.28 4.50
C ALA A 149 -0.25 -15.92 5.63
N VAL A 150 -1.44 -15.41 5.30
CA VAL A 150 -2.48 -15.11 6.29
C VAL A 150 -3.01 -16.39 6.95
N ILE A 151 -3.30 -17.44 6.18
CA ILE A 151 -3.80 -18.72 6.74
C ILE A 151 -2.87 -19.27 7.82
N VAL A 152 -1.56 -19.11 7.68
CA VAL A 152 -0.59 -19.61 8.67
C VAL A 152 -0.32 -18.58 9.77
N LEU A 153 -0.04 -17.32 9.39
CA LEU A 153 0.45 -16.32 10.34
C LEU A 153 -0.67 -15.63 11.11
N PHE A 154 -1.89 -15.56 10.57
CA PHE A 154 -3.00 -14.88 11.25
C PHE A 154 -3.49 -15.66 12.50
N PRO A 155 -3.75 -16.98 12.45
CA PRO A 155 -4.07 -17.72 13.66
C PRO A 155 -2.95 -17.64 14.71
N LEU A 156 -1.70 -17.71 14.29
CA LEU A 156 -0.54 -17.55 15.17
C LEU A 156 -0.51 -16.14 15.80
N GLN A 157 -0.77 -15.10 15.01
CA GLN A 157 -0.85 -13.73 15.52
C GLN A 157 -1.98 -13.57 16.55
N VAL A 158 -3.17 -14.12 16.27
CA VAL A 158 -4.32 -14.04 17.18
C VAL A 158 -4.02 -14.77 18.50
N ALA A 159 -3.40 -15.95 18.42
CA ALA A 159 -3.11 -16.79 19.60
C ALA A 159 -1.95 -16.25 20.45
N THR A 160 -0.91 -15.66 19.84
CA THR A 160 0.35 -15.37 20.54
C THR A 160 0.75 -13.89 20.50
N ASN A 161 0.11 -13.08 19.68
CA ASN A 161 0.52 -11.70 19.38
C ASN A 161 2.01 -11.56 18.96
N PHE A 162 2.58 -12.59 18.32
CA PHE A 162 4.02 -12.64 18.02
C PHE A 162 4.51 -11.46 17.16
N LEU A 163 3.70 -11.01 16.17
CA LEU A 163 4.05 -9.83 15.37
C LEU A 163 4.07 -8.56 16.21
N GLY A 164 3.08 -8.41 17.11
CA GLY A 164 3.04 -7.29 18.04
C GLY A 164 4.29 -7.23 18.91
N ILE A 165 4.61 -8.34 19.57
CA ILE A 165 5.77 -8.46 20.46
C ILE A 165 7.09 -8.22 19.70
N ALA A 166 7.31 -8.91 18.58
CA ALA A 166 8.54 -8.79 17.80
C ALA A 166 8.71 -7.39 17.21
N SER A 167 7.63 -6.77 16.72
CA SER A 167 7.68 -5.42 16.17
C SER A 167 7.88 -4.36 17.24
N GLU A 168 7.40 -4.55 18.46
CA GLU A 168 7.64 -3.65 19.58
C GLU A 168 9.12 -3.66 19.99
N VAL A 169 9.74 -4.84 20.06
CA VAL A 169 11.19 -4.97 20.30
C VAL A 169 11.99 -4.22 19.23
N LEU A 170 11.64 -4.39 17.95
CA LEU A 170 12.31 -3.68 16.86
C LEU A 170 12.10 -2.16 16.95
N ALA A 171 10.88 -1.72 17.24
CA ALA A 171 10.55 -0.29 17.34
C ALA A 171 11.29 0.38 18.49
N ASN A 172 11.35 -0.27 19.65
CA ASN A 172 12.09 0.21 20.81
C ASN A 172 13.60 0.26 20.54
N SER A 173 14.16 -0.78 19.90
CA SER A 173 15.57 -0.80 19.50
C SER A 173 15.88 0.35 18.52
N PHE A 174 15.01 0.58 17.54
CA PHE A 174 15.13 1.66 16.58
C PHE A 174 15.05 3.04 17.25
N GLN A 175 14.16 3.22 18.23
CA GLN A 175 14.05 4.44 19.03
C GLN A 175 15.32 4.70 19.84
N ASN A 176 15.87 3.66 20.50
CA ASN A 176 17.06 3.76 21.35
C ASN A 176 18.32 4.19 20.59
N VAL A 177 18.43 3.86 19.30
CA VAL A 177 19.51 4.36 18.43
C VAL A 177 19.21 5.73 17.80
N GLY A 178 18.19 6.45 18.28
CA GLY A 178 17.82 7.78 17.80
C GLY A 178 16.98 7.79 16.52
N GLY A 179 16.44 6.63 16.10
CA GLY A 179 15.72 6.49 14.84
C GLY A 179 14.48 7.40 14.69
N LEU A 180 13.77 7.68 15.78
CA LEU A 180 12.62 8.61 15.76
C LEU A 180 13.04 10.08 15.56
N ASN A 181 14.28 10.43 15.89
CA ASN A 181 14.79 11.79 15.72
C ASN A 181 15.19 12.10 14.28
N PHE A 182 15.34 11.08 13.44
CA PHE A 182 15.80 11.23 12.06
C PHE A 182 14.86 12.10 11.20
N LEU A 183 13.55 12.05 11.45
CA LEU A 183 12.54 12.84 10.71
C LEU A 183 11.94 14.00 11.53
N ASN A 184 12.52 14.37 12.69
CA ASN A 184 12.12 15.57 13.43
C ASN A 184 12.07 16.85 12.57
N PRO A 185 13.00 17.09 11.62
CA PRO A 185 12.91 18.24 10.72
C PRO A 185 11.62 18.25 9.89
N VAL A 186 11.12 17.08 9.44
CA VAL A 186 9.87 16.99 8.70
C VAL A 186 8.67 17.40 9.55
N LYS A 187 8.61 16.94 10.80
CA LYS A 187 7.57 17.32 11.75
C LYS A 187 7.61 18.83 12.05
N THR A 188 8.80 19.41 12.14
CA THR A 188 8.98 20.85 12.35
C THR A 188 8.34 21.69 11.24
N ILE A 189 8.37 21.24 9.98
CA ILE A 189 7.78 21.96 8.85
C ILE A 189 6.30 21.60 8.57
N THR A 190 5.85 20.41 8.98
CA THR A 190 4.47 19.97 8.73
C THR A 190 3.51 20.35 9.85
N LYS A 191 3.95 20.31 11.12
CA LYS A 191 3.10 20.59 12.28
C LYS A 191 2.51 22.01 12.29
N PRO A 192 3.27 23.09 12.01
CA PRO A 192 2.71 24.43 11.93
C PRO A 192 1.62 24.56 10.88
N VAL A 193 1.81 23.95 9.71
CA VAL A 193 0.83 23.99 8.60
C VAL A 193 -0.42 23.19 8.95
N SER A 194 -0.27 22.01 9.59
CA SER A 194 -1.41 21.23 10.09
C SER A 194 -2.23 22.04 11.11
N ASN A 195 -1.57 22.64 12.09
CA ASN A 195 -2.23 23.49 13.10
C ASN A 195 -2.94 24.69 12.46
N TYR A 196 -2.33 25.34 11.47
CA TYR A 196 -2.92 26.44 10.74
C TYR A 196 -4.19 26.03 10.00
N ILE A 197 -4.16 24.91 9.28
CA ILE A 197 -5.34 24.38 8.58
C ILE A 197 -6.49 24.13 9.57
N ILE A 198 -6.21 23.44 10.69
CA ILE A 198 -7.22 23.15 11.72
C ILE A 198 -7.77 24.43 12.32
N LEU A 199 -6.93 25.41 12.63
CA LEU A 199 -7.35 26.69 13.18
C LEU A 199 -8.26 27.45 12.21
N GLN A 200 -7.90 27.54 10.92
CA GLN A 200 -8.73 28.21 9.91
C GLN A 200 -10.10 27.54 9.73
N LEU A 201 -10.14 26.20 9.76
CA LEU A 201 -11.39 25.47 9.71
C LEU A 201 -12.26 25.74 10.95
N LYS A 202 -11.66 25.76 12.15
CA LYS A 202 -12.35 26.06 13.41
C LYS A 202 -12.91 27.48 13.41
N LEU A 203 -12.15 28.46 12.94
CA LEU A 203 -12.58 29.86 12.85
C LEU A 203 -13.67 30.09 11.80
N GLY A 204 -13.57 29.42 10.65
CA GLY A 204 -14.52 29.60 9.53
C GLY A 204 -15.81 28.83 9.68
N ILE A 205 -15.80 27.67 10.33
CA ILE A 205 -16.97 26.75 10.42
C ILE A 205 -17.54 26.70 11.83
N GLY A 206 -16.76 27.10 12.86
CA GLY A 206 -17.12 26.99 14.27
C GLY A 206 -16.57 25.73 14.95
N GLU A 207 -16.76 25.64 16.29
CA GLU A 207 -16.19 24.58 17.13
C GLU A 207 -16.98 23.25 17.12
N GLY A 208 -17.91 23.07 16.20
CA GLY A 208 -18.75 21.87 16.08
C GLY A 208 -17.97 20.62 15.58
N ILE A 209 -18.68 19.51 15.41
CA ILE A 209 -18.08 18.27 14.87
C ILE A 209 -17.68 18.38 13.39
N LEU A 210 -18.30 19.30 12.66
CA LEU A 210 -18.14 19.43 11.22
C LEU A 210 -16.71 19.78 10.80
N TYR A 211 -16.02 20.74 11.48
CA TYR A 211 -14.65 21.09 11.14
C TYR A 211 -13.68 19.92 11.33
N LYS A 212 -13.94 19.01 12.29
CA LYS A 212 -13.12 17.83 12.54
C LYS A 212 -13.20 16.85 11.37
N TRP A 213 -14.41 16.60 10.86
CA TRP A 213 -14.61 15.76 9.67
C TRP A 213 -14.02 16.37 8.41
N ILE A 214 -14.15 17.69 8.24
CA ILE A 214 -13.54 18.39 7.09
C ILE A 214 -12.01 18.35 7.17
N ALA A 215 -11.41 18.53 8.35
CA ALA A 215 -9.97 18.42 8.52
C ALA A 215 -9.47 17.01 8.16
N LEU A 216 -10.19 15.97 8.62
CA LEU A 216 -9.89 14.58 8.27
C LEU A 216 -10.06 14.32 6.76
N ALA A 217 -11.13 14.82 6.16
CA ALA A 217 -11.36 14.68 4.72
C ALA A 217 -10.25 15.36 3.89
N ILE A 218 -9.81 16.56 4.27
CA ILE A 218 -8.68 17.25 3.63
C ILE A 218 -7.39 16.42 3.78
N ALA A 219 -7.13 15.85 4.96
CA ALA A 219 -5.97 14.99 5.17
C ALA A 219 -5.99 13.76 4.25
N LEU A 220 -7.14 13.10 4.12
CA LEU A 220 -7.30 11.95 3.20
C LEU A 220 -7.15 12.35 1.73
N ILE A 221 -7.76 13.47 1.32
CA ILE A 221 -7.60 14.00 -0.06
C ILE A 221 -6.12 14.30 -0.34
N PHE A 222 -5.42 14.95 0.57
CA PHE A 222 -3.99 15.23 0.43
C PHE A 222 -3.17 13.94 0.35
N LEU A 223 -3.50 12.92 1.16
CA LEU A 223 -2.84 11.62 1.15
C LEU A 223 -2.96 10.95 -0.22
N PHE A 224 -4.19 10.79 -0.73
CA PHE A 224 -4.43 10.15 -2.02
C PHE A 224 -3.80 10.94 -3.18
N PHE A 225 -3.94 12.26 -3.16
CA PHE A 225 -3.38 13.12 -4.18
C PHE A 225 -1.84 13.10 -4.17
N ALA A 226 -1.23 13.11 -2.99
CA ALA A 226 0.21 12.99 -2.82
C ALA A 226 0.74 11.65 -3.32
N LEU A 227 0.18 10.53 -2.87
CA LEU A 227 0.62 9.19 -3.26
C LEU A 227 0.48 8.95 -4.76
N LYS A 228 -0.64 9.37 -5.36
CA LYS A 228 -0.86 9.26 -6.81
C LYS A 228 0.20 10.03 -7.60
N ASN A 229 0.38 11.30 -7.29
CA ASN A 229 1.30 12.17 -8.06
C ASN A 229 2.77 11.87 -7.76
N MET A 230 3.09 11.44 -6.55
CA MET A 230 4.41 10.90 -6.20
C MET A 230 4.75 9.71 -7.08
N THR A 231 3.84 8.74 -7.17
CA THR A 231 3.97 7.58 -8.04
C THR A 231 4.16 7.97 -9.50
N ASP A 232 3.36 8.91 -10.03
CA ASP A 232 3.47 9.36 -11.42
C ASP A 232 4.79 10.10 -11.69
N SER A 233 5.29 10.89 -10.73
CA SER A 233 6.59 11.55 -10.83
C SER A 233 7.75 10.55 -10.82
N LEU A 234 7.66 9.54 -9.96
CA LEU A 234 8.65 8.45 -9.87
C LEU A 234 8.66 7.59 -11.12
N LYS A 235 7.50 7.29 -11.72
CA LYS A 235 7.43 6.60 -13.01
C LYS A 235 8.23 7.32 -14.08
N ILE A 236 8.10 8.64 -14.20
CA ILE A 236 8.85 9.43 -15.19
C ILE A 236 10.37 9.27 -14.97
N LEU A 237 10.82 9.33 -13.71
CA LEU A 237 12.23 9.26 -13.35
C LEU A 237 12.84 7.86 -13.53
N VAL A 238 12.05 6.81 -13.24
CA VAL A 238 12.54 5.42 -13.15
C VAL A 238 12.25 4.63 -14.42
N MET A 239 11.05 4.76 -15.03
CA MET A 239 10.65 3.89 -16.13
C MET A 239 11.41 4.13 -17.43
N SER A 240 11.97 5.32 -17.65
CA SER A 240 12.87 5.53 -18.79
C SER A 240 14.13 4.65 -18.72
N LYS A 241 14.55 4.30 -17.51
CA LYS A 241 15.70 3.41 -17.23
C LYS A 241 15.26 1.97 -16.91
N ALA A 242 14.03 1.76 -16.44
CA ALA A 242 13.55 0.45 -16.01
C ALA A 242 13.43 -0.56 -17.17
N LYS A 243 13.14 -0.13 -18.40
CA LYS A 243 13.15 -1.01 -19.58
C LYS A 243 14.48 -1.76 -19.77
N ALA A 244 15.60 -1.12 -19.41
CA ALA A 244 16.93 -1.77 -19.43
C ALA A 244 17.15 -2.74 -18.27
N TRP A 245 16.38 -2.62 -17.19
CA TRP A 245 16.47 -3.47 -15.98
C TRP A 245 15.61 -4.73 -16.07
N PHE A 246 14.63 -4.78 -17.00
CA PHE A 246 13.84 -5.99 -17.27
C PHE A 246 14.55 -7.00 -18.19
N ASP A 247 15.88 -6.92 -18.29
CA ASP A 247 16.64 -7.93 -19.01
C ASP A 247 16.52 -9.28 -18.31
N GLN A 248 16.48 -10.38 -19.08
CA GLN A 248 16.41 -11.76 -18.57
C GLN A 248 17.49 -12.05 -17.50
N PHE A 249 18.55 -11.27 -17.48
CA PHE A 249 19.63 -11.38 -16.50
C PHE A 249 19.17 -11.09 -15.06
N LEU A 250 18.25 -10.16 -14.84
CA LEU A 250 17.76 -9.77 -13.51
C LEU A 250 16.84 -10.81 -12.89
N PHE A 251 16.17 -11.61 -13.71
CA PHE A 251 15.27 -12.69 -13.27
C PHE A 251 15.93 -14.07 -13.23
N LYS A 252 17.27 -14.18 -13.38
CA LYS A 252 17.98 -15.46 -13.41
C LYS A 252 17.93 -16.23 -12.09
N THR A 253 17.88 -15.54 -10.95
CA THR A 253 17.84 -16.17 -9.62
C THR A 253 16.77 -15.55 -8.75
N ALA A 254 16.18 -16.35 -7.83
CA ALA A 254 15.16 -15.87 -6.91
C ALA A 254 15.59 -14.65 -6.07
N PRO A 255 16.80 -14.59 -5.47
CA PRO A 255 17.24 -13.40 -4.74
C PRO A 255 17.33 -12.15 -5.61
N ARG A 256 17.82 -12.27 -6.86
CA ARG A 256 17.90 -11.11 -7.77
C ARG A 256 16.51 -10.59 -8.13
N ALA A 257 15.59 -11.47 -8.52
CA ALA A 257 14.23 -11.11 -8.83
C ALA A 257 13.54 -10.43 -7.62
N MET A 258 13.76 -10.95 -6.41
CA MET A 258 13.21 -10.38 -5.18
C MET A 258 13.79 -8.99 -4.90
N ILE A 259 15.10 -8.79 -5.03
CA ILE A 259 15.73 -7.47 -4.87
C ILE A 259 15.21 -6.48 -5.91
N VAL A 260 15.03 -6.90 -7.16
CA VAL A 260 14.47 -6.03 -8.22
C VAL A 260 13.03 -5.63 -7.88
N GLY A 261 12.18 -6.57 -7.45
CA GLY A 261 10.83 -6.28 -7.02
C GLY A 261 10.78 -5.30 -5.84
N LEU A 262 11.65 -5.50 -4.85
CA LEU A 262 11.80 -4.62 -3.69
C LEU A 262 12.22 -3.21 -4.13
N LEU A 263 13.34 -3.09 -4.85
CA LEU A 263 13.89 -1.80 -5.26
C LEU A 263 12.93 -1.03 -6.16
N LEU A 264 12.31 -1.70 -7.14
CA LEU A 264 11.31 -1.05 -7.99
C LEU A 264 10.11 -0.57 -7.20
N THR A 265 9.63 -1.35 -6.22
CA THR A 265 8.50 -0.93 -5.38
C THR A 265 8.88 0.23 -4.47
N VAL A 266 10.06 0.23 -3.87
CA VAL A 266 10.56 1.36 -3.08
C VAL A 266 10.68 2.61 -3.94
N LEU A 267 11.22 2.48 -5.16
CA LEU A 267 11.37 3.60 -6.08
C LEU A 267 10.03 4.11 -6.62
N VAL A 268 9.10 3.21 -6.98
CA VAL A 268 7.77 3.57 -7.53
C VAL A 268 6.76 3.88 -6.43
N GLN A 269 7.03 3.48 -5.17
CA GLN A 269 6.12 3.62 -4.02
C GLN A 269 4.74 2.94 -4.25
N SER A 270 4.71 1.90 -5.10
CA SER A 270 3.49 1.16 -5.43
C SER A 270 3.81 -0.26 -5.88
N SER A 271 3.53 -1.23 -5.02
CA SER A 271 3.65 -2.65 -5.37
C SER A 271 2.65 -3.06 -6.44
N SER A 272 1.44 -2.53 -6.44
CA SER A 272 0.43 -2.83 -7.46
C SER A 272 0.91 -2.48 -8.87
N ILE A 273 1.58 -1.34 -9.05
CA ILE A 273 2.18 -0.96 -10.33
C ILE A 273 3.35 -1.87 -10.66
N THR A 274 4.24 -2.09 -9.70
CA THR A 274 5.42 -2.92 -9.88
C THR A 274 5.04 -4.34 -10.29
N THR A 275 4.10 -4.96 -9.59
CA THR A 275 3.68 -6.33 -9.89
C THR A 275 2.80 -6.44 -11.13
N SER A 276 1.97 -5.45 -11.45
CA SER A 276 1.18 -5.46 -12.69
C SER A 276 2.02 -5.36 -13.97
N LEU A 277 3.25 -4.83 -13.90
CA LEU A 277 4.16 -4.78 -15.06
C LEU A 277 4.57 -6.18 -15.56
N VAL A 278 4.72 -7.16 -14.67
CA VAL A 278 5.13 -8.52 -15.05
C VAL A 278 3.97 -9.37 -15.56
N VAL A 279 2.72 -8.98 -15.33
CA VAL A 279 1.52 -9.70 -15.79
C VAL A 279 1.45 -9.81 -17.32
N PRO A 280 1.48 -8.72 -18.10
CA PRO A 280 1.51 -8.83 -19.57
C PRO A 280 2.79 -9.49 -20.09
N MET A 281 3.94 -9.36 -19.40
CA MET A 281 5.18 -10.05 -19.77
C MET A 281 5.05 -11.57 -19.62
N ALA A 282 4.37 -12.04 -18.57
CA ALA A 282 4.01 -13.44 -18.40
C ALA A 282 3.05 -13.89 -19.51
N GLY A 283 2.02 -13.09 -19.80
CA GLY A 283 1.07 -13.36 -20.91
C GLY A 283 1.79 -13.60 -22.23
N ALA A 284 2.73 -12.73 -22.57
CA ALA A 284 3.57 -12.83 -23.75
C ALA A 284 4.59 -13.99 -23.71
N GLY A 285 4.75 -14.69 -22.57
CA GLY A 285 5.69 -15.78 -22.40
C GLY A 285 7.15 -15.34 -22.18
N LEU A 286 7.38 -14.06 -21.89
CA LEU A 286 8.72 -13.50 -21.64
C LEU A 286 9.25 -13.86 -20.25
N LEU A 287 8.37 -14.03 -19.27
CA LEU A 287 8.68 -14.41 -17.90
C LEU A 287 7.88 -15.61 -17.45
N THR A 288 8.50 -16.48 -16.68
CA THR A 288 7.87 -17.64 -16.05
C THR A 288 7.37 -17.32 -14.64
N LEU A 289 6.40 -18.11 -14.13
CA LEU A 289 5.91 -17.95 -12.76
C LEU A 289 7.02 -18.13 -11.70
N VAL A 290 7.98 -19.01 -11.96
CA VAL A 290 9.13 -19.24 -11.07
C VAL A 290 10.01 -18.00 -10.93
N GLN A 291 10.10 -17.20 -11.98
CA GLN A 291 10.79 -15.91 -11.97
C GLN A 291 9.98 -14.79 -11.34
N ILE A 292 8.66 -14.78 -11.62
CA ILE A 292 7.75 -13.72 -11.14
C ILE A 292 7.47 -13.86 -9.64
N PHE A 293 7.37 -15.08 -9.11
CA PHE A 293 7.03 -15.30 -7.72
C PHE A 293 7.98 -14.58 -6.74
N PRO A 294 9.31 -14.80 -6.77
CA PRO A 294 10.21 -14.05 -5.87
C PRO A 294 10.20 -12.53 -6.12
N TYR A 295 9.96 -12.08 -7.34
CA TYR A 295 9.80 -10.66 -7.64
C TYR A 295 8.59 -10.05 -6.91
N THR A 296 7.44 -10.74 -6.90
CA THR A 296 6.25 -10.27 -6.18
C THR A 296 6.46 -10.26 -4.66
N LEU A 297 7.22 -11.22 -4.12
CA LEU A 297 7.60 -11.24 -2.70
C LEU A 297 8.44 -10.00 -2.34
N GLY A 298 9.41 -9.67 -3.19
CA GLY A 298 10.21 -8.45 -3.03
C GLY A 298 9.37 -7.18 -3.09
N ALA A 299 8.39 -7.13 -4.00
CA ALA A 299 7.46 -6.00 -4.11
C ALA A 299 6.62 -5.82 -2.83
N ASN A 300 6.19 -6.90 -2.18
CA ASN A 300 5.50 -6.83 -0.90
C ASN A 300 6.37 -6.18 0.19
N VAL A 301 7.62 -6.63 0.33
CA VAL A 301 8.58 -6.02 1.26
C VAL A 301 8.79 -4.55 0.91
N GLY A 302 8.92 -4.20 -0.38
CA GLY A 302 9.06 -2.82 -0.82
C GLY A 302 7.91 -1.90 -0.38
N THR A 303 6.68 -2.42 -0.31
CA THR A 303 5.51 -1.67 0.18
C THR A 303 5.65 -1.27 1.65
N THR A 304 6.30 -2.10 2.47
CA THR A 304 6.47 -1.82 3.91
C THR A 304 7.34 -0.58 4.17
N ILE A 305 8.24 -0.23 3.25
CA ILE A 305 9.04 0.98 3.34
C ILE A 305 8.16 2.24 3.33
N THR A 306 7.08 2.26 2.53
CA THR A 306 6.12 3.37 2.55
C THR A 306 5.44 3.50 3.92
N ALA A 307 5.04 2.38 4.52
CA ALA A 307 4.44 2.35 5.85
C ALA A 307 5.43 2.82 6.93
N ILE A 308 6.70 2.40 6.84
CA ILE A 308 7.75 2.84 7.76
C ILE A 308 7.98 4.36 7.63
N LEU A 309 8.10 4.88 6.41
CA LEU A 309 8.24 6.32 6.19
C LEU A 309 7.04 7.09 6.76
N ALA A 310 5.81 6.59 6.54
CA ALA A 310 4.60 7.17 7.11
C ALA A 310 4.65 7.21 8.64
N ALA A 311 5.06 6.11 9.27
CA ALA A 311 5.14 5.98 10.73
C ALA A 311 6.20 6.91 11.34
N LEU A 312 7.39 6.97 10.73
CA LEU A 312 8.50 7.81 11.21
C LEU A 312 8.12 9.29 11.24
N VAL A 313 7.38 9.77 10.26
CA VAL A 313 6.93 11.18 10.22
C VAL A 313 6.02 11.53 11.38
N THR A 314 5.21 10.58 11.87
CA THR A 314 4.34 10.82 13.02
C THR A 314 5.11 11.00 14.32
N GLY A 315 6.35 10.49 14.40
CA GLY A 315 7.14 10.45 15.62
C GLY A 315 6.46 9.65 16.76
N ASN A 316 5.58 8.70 16.41
CA ASN A 316 4.82 7.88 17.36
C ASN A 316 5.34 6.45 17.33
N ILE A 317 5.80 5.92 18.46
CA ILE A 317 6.38 4.59 18.57
C ILE A 317 5.37 3.49 18.22
N ALA A 318 4.10 3.63 18.61
CA ALA A 318 3.06 2.66 18.29
C ALA A 318 2.82 2.57 16.76
N ALA A 319 2.87 3.70 16.06
CA ALA A 319 2.79 3.74 14.61
C ALA A 319 3.98 3.04 13.94
N VAL A 320 5.19 3.23 14.49
CA VAL A 320 6.42 2.55 14.03
C VAL A 320 6.34 1.04 14.30
N THR A 321 5.81 0.63 15.45
CA THR A 321 5.55 -0.78 15.77
C THR A 321 4.65 -1.42 14.73
N VAL A 322 3.55 -0.78 14.35
CA VAL A 322 2.62 -1.29 13.32
C VAL A 322 3.29 -1.38 11.95
N ALA A 323 4.14 -0.43 11.58
CA ALA A 323 4.89 -0.50 10.32
C ALA A 323 5.93 -1.63 10.32
N PHE A 324 6.59 -1.90 11.45
CA PHE A 324 7.47 -3.06 11.58
C PHE A 324 6.68 -4.40 11.62
N ALA A 325 5.47 -4.43 12.20
CA ALA A 325 4.61 -5.62 12.12
C ALA A 325 4.27 -5.97 10.67
N HIS A 326 4.01 -4.97 9.82
CA HIS A 326 3.81 -5.15 8.38
C HIS A 326 5.05 -5.76 7.70
N LEU A 327 6.25 -5.25 8.02
CA LEU A 327 7.50 -5.81 7.51
C LEU A 327 7.70 -7.26 7.96
N LEU A 328 7.56 -7.54 9.25
CA LEU A 328 7.73 -8.88 9.82
C LEU A 328 6.72 -9.89 9.29
N PHE A 329 5.48 -9.47 9.07
CA PHE A 329 4.47 -10.31 8.42
C PHE A 329 4.92 -10.75 7.02
N ASN A 330 5.40 -9.83 6.19
CA ASN A 330 5.88 -10.15 4.85
C ASN A 330 7.14 -11.04 4.90
N ILE A 331 8.08 -10.75 5.79
CA ILE A 331 9.27 -11.60 5.98
C ILE A 331 8.88 -13.00 6.45
N GLY A 332 7.96 -13.13 7.41
CA GLY A 332 7.45 -14.40 7.88
C GLY A 332 6.80 -15.22 6.75
N GLY A 333 5.96 -14.58 5.94
CA GLY A 333 5.39 -15.21 4.75
C GLY A 333 6.46 -15.69 3.75
N ILE A 334 7.51 -14.89 3.52
CA ILE A 334 8.62 -15.25 2.64
C ILE A 334 9.41 -16.44 3.18
N ILE A 335 9.72 -16.46 4.48
CA ILE A 335 10.46 -17.56 5.12
C ILE A 335 9.72 -18.89 4.93
N ILE A 336 8.39 -18.90 5.02
CA ILE A 336 7.58 -20.11 4.85
C ILE A 336 7.41 -20.48 3.38
N TRP A 337 7.00 -19.53 2.54
CA TRP A 337 6.50 -19.84 1.19
C TRP A 337 7.52 -19.71 0.07
N LEU A 338 8.68 -19.08 0.29
CA LEU A 338 9.74 -19.08 -0.72
C LEU A 338 10.39 -20.47 -0.88
N PRO A 339 10.71 -21.23 0.21
CA PRO A 339 11.12 -22.63 0.09
C PRO A 339 10.02 -23.52 -0.49
N LEU A 340 8.76 -23.28 -0.10
CA LEU A 340 7.57 -24.03 -0.53
C LEU A 340 6.88 -23.42 -1.76
N LYS A 341 7.61 -22.68 -2.59
CA LYS A 341 7.08 -21.94 -3.77
C LYS A 341 6.25 -22.78 -4.74
N ILE A 342 6.46 -24.08 -4.76
CA ILE A 342 5.70 -25.01 -5.59
C ILE A 342 4.21 -24.91 -5.28
N VAL A 343 3.82 -24.71 -4.01
CA VAL A 343 2.42 -24.67 -3.57
C VAL A 343 1.68 -23.44 -4.16
N PRO A 344 2.06 -22.18 -3.89
CA PRO A 344 1.38 -21.03 -4.48
C PRO A 344 1.45 -21.00 -6.01
N ILE A 345 2.54 -21.45 -6.62
CA ILE A 345 2.69 -21.54 -8.07
C ILE A 345 1.72 -22.57 -8.66
N ALA A 346 1.62 -23.77 -8.10
CA ALA A 346 0.71 -24.81 -8.56
C ALA A 346 -0.76 -24.39 -8.41
N MET A 347 -1.11 -23.72 -7.29
CA MET A 347 -2.45 -23.17 -7.08
C MET A 347 -2.80 -22.14 -8.16
N ALA A 348 -1.91 -21.20 -8.45
CA ALA A 348 -2.13 -20.19 -9.47
C ALA A 348 -2.26 -20.79 -10.88
N GLN A 349 -1.44 -21.80 -11.21
CA GLN A 349 -1.52 -22.49 -12.50
C GLN A 349 -2.84 -23.23 -12.66
N LYS A 350 -3.24 -24.05 -11.67
CA LYS A 350 -4.52 -24.77 -11.71
C LYS A 350 -5.70 -23.82 -11.76
N PHE A 351 -5.67 -22.74 -11.00
CA PHE A 351 -6.74 -21.75 -11.01
C PHE A 351 -6.85 -21.06 -12.38
N ALA A 352 -5.74 -20.73 -13.02
CA ALA A 352 -5.73 -20.18 -14.37
C ALA A 352 -6.27 -21.18 -15.42
N GLU A 353 -5.98 -22.47 -15.27
CA GLU A 353 -6.54 -23.53 -16.12
C GLU A 353 -8.06 -23.66 -15.99
N TYR A 354 -8.63 -23.51 -14.80
CA TYR A 354 -10.08 -23.45 -14.62
C TYR A 354 -10.67 -22.18 -15.21
N SER A 355 -9.99 -21.06 -15.07
CA SER A 355 -10.45 -19.74 -15.49
C SER A 355 -10.53 -19.57 -17.02
N ILE A 356 -9.74 -20.32 -17.80
CA ILE A 356 -9.88 -20.32 -19.26
C ILE A 356 -11.11 -21.09 -19.75
N LYS A 357 -11.65 -22.03 -18.95
CA LYS A 357 -12.85 -22.81 -19.31
C LYS A 357 -14.13 -21.97 -19.17
N ASN A 358 -14.16 -21.04 -18.22
CA ASN A 358 -15.30 -20.15 -18.01
C ASN A 358 -14.83 -18.74 -17.59
N LYS A 359 -15.09 -17.77 -18.44
CA LYS A 359 -14.69 -16.35 -18.24
C LYS A 359 -15.38 -15.67 -17.04
N LEU A 360 -16.44 -16.28 -16.50
CA LEU A 360 -17.09 -15.78 -15.28
C LEU A 360 -16.28 -16.09 -14.01
N ILE A 361 -15.44 -17.14 -14.03
CA ILE A 361 -14.65 -17.55 -12.85
C ILE A 361 -13.72 -16.43 -12.37
N PRO A 362 -12.90 -15.75 -13.21
CA PRO A 362 -12.07 -14.65 -12.77
C PRO A 362 -12.87 -13.48 -12.19
N VAL A 363 -14.03 -13.15 -12.79
CA VAL A 363 -14.88 -12.07 -12.33
C VAL A 363 -15.55 -12.43 -10.99
N ALA A 364 -16.10 -13.63 -10.87
CA ALA A 364 -16.68 -14.14 -9.64
C ALA A 364 -15.65 -14.18 -8.50
N TYR A 365 -14.43 -14.62 -8.79
CA TYR A 365 -13.31 -14.61 -7.85
C TYR A 365 -13.07 -13.21 -7.28
N ILE A 366 -12.95 -12.20 -8.16
CA ILE A 366 -12.74 -10.82 -7.72
C ILE A 366 -13.90 -10.35 -6.84
N VAL A 367 -15.14 -10.50 -7.31
CA VAL A 367 -16.32 -9.97 -6.62
C VAL A 367 -16.55 -10.69 -5.28
N ILE A 368 -16.50 -12.02 -5.28
CA ILE A 368 -16.81 -12.82 -4.08
C ILE A 368 -15.72 -12.63 -3.02
N LEU A 369 -14.45 -12.78 -3.40
CA LEU A 369 -13.36 -12.86 -2.42
C LEU A 369 -12.96 -11.49 -1.85
N PHE A 370 -13.00 -10.46 -2.68
CA PHE A 370 -12.52 -9.13 -2.27
C PHE A 370 -13.64 -8.17 -1.83
N PHE A 371 -14.91 -8.51 -2.12
CA PHE A 371 -16.03 -7.65 -1.72
C PHE A 371 -17.11 -8.41 -0.94
N VAL A 372 -17.70 -9.48 -1.50
CA VAL A 372 -18.85 -10.14 -0.89
C VAL A 372 -18.48 -10.78 0.45
N ILE A 373 -17.44 -11.62 0.48
CA ILE A 373 -16.98 -12.27 1.72
C ILE A 373 -16.58 -11.22 2.78
N PRO A 374 -15.74 -10.21 2.50
CA PRO A 374 -15.42 -9.18 3.48
C PRO A 374 -16.65 -8.45 4.04
N ILE A 375 -17.58 -8.04 3.17
CA ILE A 375 -18.80 -7.36 3.62
C ILE A 375 -19.62 -8.26 4.54
N LEU A 376 -19.83 -9.53 4.16
CA LEU A 376 -20.59 -10.48 4.97
C LEU A 376 -19.93 -10.73 6.32
N VAL A 377 -18.61 -10.95 6.37
CA VAL A 377 -17.90 -11.19 7.64
C VAL A 377 -17.98 -9.94 8.53
N ILE A 378 -17.74 -8.74 7.99
CA ILE A 378 -17.85 -7.50 8.76
C ILE A 378 -19.27 -7.33 9.31
N TYR A 379 -20.29 -7.70 8.54
CA TYR A 379 -21.70 -7.52 8.96
C TYR A 379 -22.16 -8.55 10.00
N PHE A 380 -21.77 -9.83 9.86
CA PHE A 380 -22.28 -10.93 10.71
C PHE A 380 -21.40 -11.28 11.91
N VAL A 381 -20.13 -10.87 11.92
CA VAL A 381 -19.16 -11.24 12.97
C VAL A 381 -18.83 -10.06 13.90
N ASN A 382 -19.30 -8.86 13.57
CA ASN A 382 -19.10 -7.63 14.36
C ASN A 382 -20.05 -7.55 15.56
#